data_36c89da1502a804284188b4ebbfccee0
#
_entry.id   36c89da1502a804284188b4ebbfccee0
#
_cell.length_a   1.000
_cell.length_b   1.000
_cell.length_c   1.000
_cell.angle_alpha   90.00
_cell.angle_beta   90.00
_cell.angle_gamma   90.00
#
_symmetry.space_group_name_H-M   'P 1'
#
loop_
_entity.id
_entity.type
_entity.pdbx_description
1 polymer ?
#
loop_
_entity_poly.entity_id
_entity_poly.type
_entity_poly.pdbx_seq_one_letter_code
_entity_poly.pdbx_strand_id
1 'polypeptide(L)'
;MTTPSATIGLGLAAVGRPAYITTGRDYDLGDERSIEDMRARTYAVLDAAYADGVHYLDCARSYGLSEQFLADWLSDRPDVDDVVVASKWGYRYVGEWELDAAVHEVKDHSLGEFVDQWTASHSILGEALSIYQIHSLTPDSPALTNPALLDALARLRDDGYRIGFSTSGASQADVVRQALSIEVGGAPLF
;
A
#
# COMPACT_ATOMS: atom_id res chain seq x y z
N MET A 1 -27.73 11.91 12.90
CA MET A 1 -26.59 11.00 12.65
C MET A 1 -26.68 10.59 11.20
N THR A 2 -25.85 11.14 10.34
CA THR A 2 -25.75 10.71 8.94
C THR A 2 -25.07 9.34 8.95
N THR A 3 -25.71 8.34 8.37
CA THR A 3 -25.08 7.04 8.09
C THR A 3 -23.83 7.33 7.24
N PRO A 4 -22.63 6.86 7.63
CA PRO A 4 -21.47 7.06 6.78
C PRO A 4 -21.76 6.41 5.43
N SER A 5 -21.72 7.22 4.39
CA SER A 5 -21.74 6.76 3.00
C SER A 5 -20.60 5.75 2.83
N ALA A 6 -20.84 4.65 2.13
CA ALA A 6 -19.78 3.69 1.83
C ALA A 6 -18.62 4.42 1.14
N THR A 7 -17.45 4.42 1.76
CA THR A 7 -16.27 5.07 1.21
C THR A 7 -15.64 4.12 0.21
N ILE A 8 -15.52 4.56 -1.04
CA ILE A 8 -14.79 3.85 -2.08
C ILE A 8 -13.35 4.37 -2.06
N GLY A 9 -12.38 3.45 -2.18
CA GLY A 9 -10.97 3.79 -2.31
C GLY A 9 -10.41 3.39 -3.66
N LEU A 10 -9.38 4.09 -4.11
CA LEU A 10 -8.62 3.77 -5.32
C LEU A 10 -7.31 3.08 -4.97
N GLY A 11 -7.09 1.86 -5.51
CA GLY A 11 -5.83 1.15 -5.43
C GLY A 11 -4.94 1.40 -6.64
N LEU A 12 -3.67 1.73 -6.42
CA LEU A 12 -2.71 2.09 -7.48
C LEU A 12 -1.87 0.90 -8.00
N ALA A 13 -2.24 -0.33 -7.65
CA ALA A 13 -1.50 -1.53 -8.04
C ALA A 13 -1.33 -1.69 -9.56
N ALA A 14 -2.36 -1.35 -10.33
CA ALA A 14 -2.38 -1.53 -11.78
C ALA A 14 -1.69 -0.40 -12.56
N VAL A 15 -1.48 0.74 -11.93
CA VAL A 15 -0.89 1.94 -12.58
C VAL A 15 0.50 2.29 -12.06
N GLY A 16 0.97 1.65 -10.99
CA GLY A 16 2.27 1.93 -10.39
C GLY A 16 3.45 1.19 -11.04
N ARG A 17 3.20 0.16 -11.85
CA ARG A 17 4.24 -0.66 -12.52
C ARG A 17 3.74 -1.16 -13.89
N PRO A 18 4.64 -1.44 -14.85
CA PRO A 18 4.27 -1.73 -16.24
C PRO A 18 3.58 -3.10 -16.40
N ALA A 19 3.83 -4.05 -15.50
CA ALA A 19 3.18 -5.35 -15.48
C ALA A 19 2.58 -5.65 -14.11
N TYR A 20 1.37 -6.19 -14.09
CA TYR A 20 0.71 -6.67 -12.90
C TYR A 20 0.45 -8.17 -13.01
N ILE A 21 0.29 -8.84 -11.87
CA ILE A 21 0.20 -10.31 -11.74
C ILE A 21 -0.92 -10.95 -12.60
N THR A 22 -1.87 -10.17 -13.08
CA THR A 22 -3.02 -10.66 -13.82
C THR A 22 -2.73 -10.63 -15.32
N THR A 23 -2.74 -11.80 -15.94
CA THR A 23 -2.70 -11.96 -17.41
C THR A 23 -3.91 -11.28 -18.07
N GLY A 24 -3.70 -10.65 -19.23
CA GLY A 24 -4.79 -10.06 -20.05
C GLY A 24 -5.01 -8.56 -19.85
N ARG A 25 -4.15 -7.86 -19.11
CA ARG A 25 -4.23 -6.39 -18.91
C ARG A 25 -3.51 -5.57 -19.98
N ASP A 26 -2.98 -6.20 -20.99
CA ASP A 26 -2.38 -5.50 -22.15
C ASP A 26 -3.38 -4.56 -22.82
N TYR A 27 -4.66 -4.93 -22.79
CA TYR A 27 -5.77 -4.13 -23.34
C TYR A 27 -6.03 -2.84 -22.54
N ASP A 28 -5.91 -2.89 -21.20
CA ASP A 28 -6.25 -1.78 -20.32
C ASP A 28 -5.12 -0.74 -20.22
N LEU A 29 -3.88 -1.19 -20.33
CA LEU A 29 -2.69 -0.34 -20.14
C LEU A 29 -2.06 0.12 -21.46
N GLY A 30 -2.44 -0.44 -22.60
CA GLY A 30 -1.85 -0.15 -23.89
C GLY A 30 -0.37 -0.60 -24.00
N ASP A 31 0.29 -0.24 -25.08
CA ASP A 31 1.66 -0.66 -25.39
C ASP A 31 2.71 0.30 -24.77
N GLU A 32 2.35 1.54 -24.52
CA GLU A 32 3.24 2.57 -23.97
C GLU A 32 3.27 2.45 -22.44
N ARG A 33 4.39 1.95 -21.91
CA ARG A 33 4.59 1.66 -20.48
C ARG A 33 5.91 2.19 -19.94
N SER A 34 6.43 3.25 -20.56
CA SER A 34 7.54 3.99 -19.98
C SER A 34 7.14 4.56 -18.60
N ILE A 35 8.11 4.94 -17.80
CA ILE A 35 7.85 5.56 -16.49
C ILE A 35 6.99 6.82 -16.66
N GLU A 36 7.27 7.63 -17.69
CA GLU A 36 6.50 8.83 -18.03
C GLU A 36 5.05 8.51 -18.40
N ASP A 37 4.82 7.50 -19.24
CA ASP A 37 3.48 7.12 -19.66
C ASP A 37 2.66 6.58 -18.48
N MET A 38 3.29 5.74 -17.64
CA MET A 38 2.65 5.20 -16.45
C MET A 38 2.35 6.31 -15.42
N ARG A 39 3.25 7.29 -15.27
CA ARG A 39 3.00 8.47 -14.43
C ARG A 39 1.82 9.28 -14.95
N ALA A 40 1.81 9.63 -16.23
CA ALA A 40 0.73 10.39 -16.84
C ALA A 40 -0.63 9.70 -16.71
N ARG A 41 -0.67 8.37 -16.89
CA ARG A 41 -1.86 7.56 -16.69
C ARG A 41 -2.31 7.54 -15.23
N THR A 42 -1.36 7.38 -14.30
CA THR A 42 -1.67 7.44 -12.86
C THR A 42 -2.28 8.77 -12.49
N TYR A 43 -1.75 9.88 -12.98
CA TYR A 43 -2.29 11.22 -12.75
C TYR A 43 -3.72 11.35 -13.28
N ALA A 44 -3.96 10.90 -14.51
CA ALA A 44 -5.30 10.95 -15.10
C ALA A 44 -6.33 10.13 -14.29
N VAL A 45 -5.92 8.96 -13.78
CA VAL A 45 -6.78 8.12 -12.93
C VAL A 45 -7.03 8.77 -11.57
N LEU A 46 -6.00 9.37 -10.94
CA LEU A 46 -6.13 10.08 -9.67
C LEU A 46 -7.03 11.31 -9.82
N ASP A 47 -6.84 12.12 -10.87
CA ASP A 47 -7.68 13.29 -11.15
C ASP A 47 -9.15 12.92 -11.34
N ALA A 48 -9.43 11.87 -12.12
CA ALA A 48 -10.79 11.40 -12.33
C ALA A 48 -11.42 10.87 -11.04
N ALA A 49 -10.68 10.05 -10.28
CA ALA A 49 -11.16 9.50 -9.01
C ALA A 49 -11.45 10.59 -7.98
N TYR A 50 -10.55 11.55 -7.83
CA TYR A 50 -10.74 12.68 -6.92
C TYR A 50 -11.95 13.55 -7.32
N ALA A 51 -12.11 13.85 -8.61
CA ALA A 51 -13.26 14.57 -9.12
C ALA A 51 -14.60 13.85 -8.87
N ASP A 52 -14.59 12.51 -8.82
CA ASP A 52 -15.74 11.67 -8.48
C ASP A 52 -15.91 11.45 -6.96
N GLY A 53 -15.13 12.13 -6.12
CA GLY A 53 -15.26 12.10 -4.66
C GLY A 53 -14.56 10.91 -4.00
N VAL A 54 -13.57 10.30 -4.64
CA VAL A 54 -12.73 9.27 -4.02
C VAL A 54 -11.60 9.93 -3.26
N HIS A 55 -11.62 9.82 -1.93
CA HIS A 55 -10.67 10.44 -1.01
C HIS A 55 -9.81 9.42 -0.25
N TYR A 56 -9.85 8.13 -0.60
CA TYR A 56 -9.00 7.09 -0.05
C TYR A 56 -8.11 6.52 -1.15
N LEU A 57 -6.80 6.71 -1.02
CA LEU A 57 -5.80 6.32 -2.03
C LEU A 57 -4.86 5.28 -1.44
N ASP A 58 -4.72 4.13 -2.12
CA ASP A 58 -4.00 2.97 -1.61
C ASP A 58 -2.85 2.57 -2.55
N CYS A 59 -1.64 2.61 -2.05
CA CYS A 59 -0.42 2.18 -2.75
C CYS A 59 0.31 1.05 -2.00
N ALA A 60 1.49 0.67 -2.43
CA ALA A 60 2.35 -0.28 -1.75
C ALA A 60 3.78 -0.23 -2.29
N ARG A 61 4.75 -0.66 -1.47
CA ARG A 61 6.15 -0.82 -1.90
C ARG A 61 6.32 -1.75 -3.10
N SER A 62 5.49 -2.79 -3.20
CA SER A 62 5.54 -3.73 -4.32
C SER A 62 4.84 -3.25 -5.59
N TYR A 63 4.18 -2.11 -5.56
CA TYR A 63 3.48 -1.56 -6.74
C TYR A 63 4.38 -0.65 -7.58
N GLY A 64 5.67 -0.98 -7.71
CA GLY A 64 6.63 -0.24 -8.51
C GLY A 64 6.82 1.20 -8.01
N LEU A 65 6.42 2.18 -8.80
CA LEU A 65 6.54 3.60 -8.49
C LEU A 65 5.24 4.24 -7.98
N SER A 66 4.26 3.44 -7.52
CA SER A 66 2.96 3.97 -7.10
C SER A 66 3.03 5.01 -6.00
N GLU A 67 3.93 4.84 -5.01
CA GLU A 67 4.15 5.83 -3.95
C GLU A 67 4.74 7.12 -4.50
N GLN A 68 5.73 7.03 -5.41
CA GLN A 68 6.34 8.20 -6.02
C GLN A 68 5.35 8.96 -6.90
N PHE A 69 4.58 8.26 -7.73
CA PHE A 69 3.56 8.91 -8.57
C PHE A 69 2.48 9.60 -7.72
N LEU A 70 2.08 8.97 -6.61
CA LEU A 70 1.11 9.58 -5.70
C LEU A 70 1.68 10.81 -4.98
N ALA A 71 2.91 10.72 -4.49
CA ALA A 71 3.59 11.85 -3.82
C ALA A 71 3.78 13.04 -4.78
N ASP A 72 4.23 12.78 -6.01
CA ASP A 72 4.39 13.79 -7.05
C ASP A 72 3.02 14.42 -7.41
N TRP A 73 1.98 13.60 -7.55
CA TRP A 73 0.62 14.07 -7.84
C TRP A 73 0.07 14.99 -6.75
N LEU A 74 0.28 14.65 -5.47
CA LEU A 74 -0.10 15.48 -4.33
C LEU A 74 0.70 16.79 -4.29
N SER A 75 2.00 16.73 -4.57
CA SER A 75 2.87 17.90 -4.63
C SER A 75 2.44 18.90 -5.69
N ASP A 76 1.95 18.41 -6.83
CA ASP A 76 1.46 19.23 -7.94
C ASP A 76 0.05 19.81 -7.69
N ARG A 77 -0.63 19.38 -6.62
CA ARG A 77 -2.03 19.74 -6.28
C ARG A 77 -2.16 20.13 -4.81
N PRO A 78 -1.64 21.29 -4.41
CA PRO A 78 -1.63 21.73 -3.01
C PRO A 78 -3.03 22.02 -2.44
N ASP A 79 -4.05 22.04 -3.26
CA ASP A 79 -5.46 22.15 -2.89
C ASP A 79 -6.12 20.81 -2.53
N VAL A 80 -5.43 19.68 -2.78
CA VAL A 80 -5.88 18.35 -2.38
C VAL A 80 -5.33 18.04 -0.99
N ASP A 81 -6.08 18.38 0.05
CA ASP A 81 -5.70 18.25 1.47
C ASP A 81 -6.62 17.32 2.29
N ASP A 82 -7.64 16.77 1.65
CA ASP A 82 -8.69 15.96 2.30
C ASP A 82 -8.66 14.46 1.91
N VAL A 83 -7.53 13.97 1.42
CA VAL A 83 -7.33 12.57 1.07
C VAL A 83 -6.67 11.78 2.20
N VAL A 84 -7.05 10.52 2.33
CA VAL A 84 -6.41 9.52 3.19
C VAL A 84 -5.49 8.66 2.34
N VAL A 85 -4.20 8.72 2.61
CA VAL A 85 -3.19 7.92 1.92
C VAL A 85 -2.82 6.70 2.74
N ALA A 86 -2.90 5.53 2.12
CA ALA A 86 -2.46 4.26 2.68
C ALA A 86 -1.35 3.65 1.83
N SER A 87 -0.34 3.05 2.49
CA SER A 87 0.65 2.23 1.82
C SER A 87 0.85 0.89 2.54
N LYS A 88 1.57 -0.03 1.89
CA LYS A 88 1.81 -1.38 2.40
C LYS A 88 3.26 -1.78 2.26
N TRP A 89 3.75 -2.55 3.24
CA TRP A 89 5.07 -3.15 3.27
C TRP A 89 5.00 -4.68 3.35
N GLY A 90 6.11 -5.35 3.11
CA GLY A 90 6.21 -6.81 3.21
C GLY A 90 6.27 -7.52 1.86
N TYR A 91 6.33 -6.78 0.77
CA TYR A 91 6.73 -7.25 -0.54
C TYR A 91 7.68 -6.25 -1.18
N ARG A 92 8.77 -6.75 -1.74
CA ARG A 92 9.73 -5.96 -2.51
C ARG A 92 9.46 -6.14 -4.00
N TYR A 93 9.30 -5.04 -4.73
CA TYR A 93 9.26 -5.07 -6.19
C TYR A 93 10.66 -5.38 -6.73
N VAL A 94 10.77 -6.41 -7.56
CA VAL A 94 12.03 -6.89 -8.16
C VAL A 94 11.93 -7.07 -9.68
N GLY A 95 10.86 -6.59 -10.29
CA GLY A 95 10.61 -6.73 -11.73
C GLY A 95 11.38 -5.76 -12.61
N GLU A 96 12.18 -4.83 -12.04
CA GLU A 96 13.06 -3.89 -12.75
C GLU A 96 12.40 -3.19 -13.96
N TRP A 97 11.10 -2.94 -13.90
CA TRP A 97 10.26 -2.36 -14.95
C TRP A 97 10.06 -3.27 -16.18
N GLU A 98 10.48 -4.53 -16.11
CA GLU A 98 10.29 -5.51 -17.18
C GLU A 98 8.84 -6.06 -17.18
N LEU A 99 8.29 -6.25 -18.40
CA LEU A 99 6.91 -6.77 -18.57
C LEU A 99 6.83 -8.27 -18.30
N ASP A 100 7.86 -9.01 -18.64
CA ASP A 100 7.94 -10.47 -18.60
C ASP A 100 8.94 -10.97 -17.55
N ALA A 101 9.22 -10.16 -16.53
CA ALA A 101 10.08 -10.57 -15.43
C ALA A 101 9.59 -11.90 -14.83
N ALA A 102 10.51 -12.85 -14.63
CA ALA A 102 10.20 -14.16 -14.07
C ALA A 102 9.63 -14.06 -12.64
N VAL A 103 10.04 -13.04 -11.90
CA VAL A 103 9.54 -12.69 -10.56
C VAL A 103 9.34 -11.18 -10.50
N HIS A 104 8.14 -10.75 -10.19
CA HIS A 104 7.85 -9.32 -10.04
C HIS A 104 7.97 -8.83 -8.61
N GLU A 105 7.74 -9.68 -7.63
CA GLU A 105 7.79 -9.30 -6.22
C GLU A 105 8.22 -10.48 -5.33
N VAL A 106 8.89 -10.16 -4.24
CA VAL A 106 9.34 -11.12 -3.22
C VAL A 106 8.73 -10.73 -1.88
N LYS A 107 8.07 -11.68 -1.22
CA LYS A 107 7.46 -11.51 0.11
C LYS A 107 8.53 -11.61 1.19
N ASP A 108 8.59 -10.61 2.06
CA ASP A 108 9.41 -10.61 3.26
C ASP A 108 8.72 -9.80 4.38
N HIS A 109 8.27 -10.50 5.43
CA HIS A 109 7.66 -9.90 6.61
C HIS A 109 8.62 -9.83 7.80
N SER A 110 9.93 -9.76 7.54
CA SER A 110 10.93 -9.58 8.58
C SER A 110 10.93 -8.15 9.15
N LEU A 111 11.49 -8.00 10.36
CA LEU A 111 11.69 -6.68 10.97
C LEU A 111 12.63 -5.81 10.11
N GLY A 112 13.67 -6.41 9.50
CA GLY A 112 14.59 -5.67 8.63
C GLY A 112 13.86 -5.06 7.45
N GLU A 113 13.06 -5.85 6.73
CA GLU A 113 12.27 -5.37 5.59
C GLU A 113 11.25 -4.29 6.01
N PHE A 114 10.63 -4.44 7.17
CA PHE A 114 9.74 -3.40 7.71
C PHE A 114 10.48 -2.07 7.90
N VAL A 115 11.66 -2.07 8.52
CA VAL A 115 12.43 -0.84 8.79
C VAL A 115 12.86 -0.17 7.47
N ASP A 116 13.37 -0.96 6.53
CA ASP A 116 13.82 -0.45 5.22
C ASP A 116 12.65 0.14 4.43
N GLN A 117 11.53 -0.58 4.37
CA GLN A 117 10.35 -0.15 3.62
C GLN A 117 9.61 1.01 4.30
N TRP A 118 9.54 1.04 5.63
CA TRP A 118 9.02 2.19 6.36
C TRP A 118 9.83 3.46 6.05
N THR A 119 11.15 3.36 6.15
CA THR A 119 12.04 4.48 5.86
C THR A 119 11.83 5.01 4.44
N ALA A 120 11.73 4.12 3.46
CA ALA A 120 11.51 4.49 2.07
C ALA A 120 10.12 5.10 1.84
N SER A 121 9.04 4.48 2.35
CA SER A 121 7.67 4.98 2.21
C SER A 121 7.50 6.35 2.86
N HIS A 122 8.03 6.52 4.08
CA HIS A 122 7.95 7.79 4.80
C HIS A 122 8.78 8.89 4.11
N SER A 123 9.94 8.55 3.54
CA SER A 123 10.74 9.50 2.75
C SER A 123 10.02 10.00 1.50
N ILE A 124 9.17 9.18 0.89
CA ILE A 124 8.44 9.51 -0.35
C ILE A 124 7.13 10.23 -0.03
N LEU A 125 6.31 9.67 0.85
CA LEU A 125 4.95 10.15 1.11
C LEU A 125 4.88 11.18 2.26
N GLY A 126 5.88 11.20 3.15
CA GLY A 126 5.95 12.13 4.27
C GLY A 126 4.68 12.15 5.11
N GLU A 127 4.23 13.34 5.46
CA GLU A 127 3.04 13.58 6.29
C GLU A 127 1.71 13.20 5.61
N ALA A 128 1.71 12.96 4.30
CA ALA A 128 0.51 12.49 3.61
C ALA A 128 0.17 11.04 3.98
N LEU A 129 1.15 10.22 4.38
CA LEU A 129 0.93 8.84 4.77
C LEU A 129 0.17 8.77 6.09
N SER A 130 -1.03 8.19 6.06
CA SER A 130 -1.93 8.09 7.23
C SER A 130 -2.09 6.66 7.74
N ILE A 131 -2.00 5.67 6.85
CA ILE A 131 -2.23 4.26 7.16
C ILE A 131 -1.08 3.43 6.61
N TYR A 132 -0.42 2.64 7.46
CA TYR A 132 0.65 1.75 7.01
C TYR A 132 0.30 0.29 7.31
N GLN A 133 0.29 -0.56 6.27
CA GLN A 133 -0.33 -1.87 6.32
C GLN A 133 0.69 -2.99 6.09
N ILE A 134 0.49 -4.13 6.77
CA ILE A 134 1.19 -5.38 6.42
C ILE A 134 0.51 -5.97 5.18
N HIS A 135 1.28 -6.21 4.14
CA HIS A 135 0.76 -6.65 2.84
C HIS A 135 0.56 -8.17 2.79
N SER A 136 -0.69 -8.62 2.59
CA SER A 136 -1.04 -10.03 2.35
C SER A 136 -0.57 -11.00 3.46
N LEU A 137 -1.02 -10.76 4.69
CA LEU A 137 -0.82 -11.70 5.78
C LEU A 137 -1.34 -13.11 5.46
N THR A 138 -0.56 -14.11 5.84
CA THR A 138 -0.89 -15.54 5.77
C THR A 138 -0.59 -16.19 7.13
N PRO A 139 -1.11 -17.39 7.45
CA PRO A 139 -0.90 -18.00 8.77
C PRO A 139 0.56 -18.24 9.14
N ASP A 140 1.42 -18.40 8.14
CA ASP A 140 2.86 -18.62 8.29
C ASP A 140 3.69 -17.32 8.34
N SER A 141 3.02 -16.17 8.24
CA SER A 141 3.71 -14.86 8.33
C SER A 141 4.26 -14.62 9.73
N PRO A 142 5.55 -14.28 9.88
CA PRO A 142 6.13 -13.93 11.18
C PRO A 142 5.61 -12.60 11.72
N ALA A 143 4.93 -11.79 10.93
CA ALA A 143 4.53 -10.43 11.31
C ALA A 143 3.55 -10.39 12.48
N LEU A 144 2.76 -11.46 12.72
CA LEU A 144 1.83 -11.52 13.85
C LEU A 144 2.42 -12.18 15.10
N THR A 145 3.66 -12.67 15.06
CA THR A 145 4.28 -13.43 16.15
C THR A 145 5.67 -12.95 16.55
N ASN A 146 6.29 -12.06 15.79
CA ASN A 146 7.60 -11.49 16.11
C ASN A 146 7.43 -10.30 17.07
N PRO A 147 7.84 -10.41 18.36
CA PRO A 147 7.64 -9.35 19.33
C PRO A 147 8.31 -8.02 18.96
N ALA A 148 9.53 -8.08 18.41
CA ALA A 148 10.25 -6.87 18.03
C ALA A 148 9.59 -6.12 16.87
N LEU A 149 8.96 -6.85 15.94
CA LEU A 149 8.18 -6.24 14.85
C LEU A 149 6.86 -5.66 15.38
N LEU A 150 6.16 -6.39 16.25
CA LEU A 150 4.94 -5.89 16.89
C LEU A 150 5.20 -4.61 17.71
N ASP A 151 6.31 -4.57 18.45
CA ASP A 151 6.74 -3.37 19.18
C ASP A 151 7.06 -2.20 18.21
N ALA A 152 7.67 -2.49 17.06
CA ALA A 152 7.98 -1.46 16.07
C ALA A 152 6.70 -0.90 15.42
N LEU A 153 5.73 -1.74 15.08
CA LEU A 153 4.41 -1.33 14.59
C LEU A 153 3.64 -0.52 15.64
N ALA A 154 3.71 -0.93 16.92
CA ALA A 154 3.07 -0.20 18.01
C ALA A 154 3.65 1.20 18.20
N ARG A 155 4.96 1.39 18.00
CA ARG A 155 5.58 2.74 18.01
C ARG A 155 5.02 3.61 16.92
N LEU A 156 4.85 3.10 15.69
CA LEU A 156 4.21 3.87 14.62
C LEU A 156 2.76 4.24 14.96
N ARG A 157 2.00 3.32 15.57
CA ARG A 157 0.65 3.63 16.07
C ARG A 157 0.70 4.78 17.09
N ASP A 158 1.63 4.73 18.04
CA ASP A 158 1.79 5.73 19.08
C ASP A 158 2.30 7.08 18.53
N ASP A 159 3.01 7.07 17.38
CA ASP A 159 3.39 8.25 16.60
C ASP A 159 2.24 8.80 15.74
N GLY A 160 1.06 8.16 15.76
CA GLY A 160 -0.16 8.67 15.12
C GLY A 160 -0.56 8.00 13.81
N TYR A 161 0.21 7.03 13.32
CA TYR A 161 -0.15 6.27 12.12
C TYR A 161 -1.17 5.17 12.45
N ARG A 162 -2.12 4.97 11.55
CA ARG A 162 -3.02 3.81 11.66
C ARG A 162 -2.32 2.57 11.09
N ILE A 163 -2.24 1.52 11.91
CA ILE A 163 -1.65 0.26 11.50
C ILE A 163 -2.76 -0.66 10.97
N GLY A 164 -2.52 -1.25 9.83
CA GLY A 164 -3.48 -2.13 9.17
C GLY A 164 -2.82 -3.36 8.56
N PHE A 165 -3.61 -4.15 7.90
CA PHE A 165 -3.13 -5.30 7.14
C PHE A 165 -4.10 -5.66 6.02
N SER A 166 -3.58 -6.32 4.98
CA SER A 166 -4.37 -7.10 4.04
C SER A 166 -4.07 -8.59 4.23
N THR A 167 -4.95 -9.44 3.74
CA THR A 167 -4.82 -10.90 3.85
C THR A 167 -4.87 -11.56 2.49
N SER A 168 -4.29 -12.74 2.36
CA SER A 168 -4.36 -13.56 1.16
C SER A 168 -4.53 -15.05 1.51
N GLY A 169 -5.03 -15.83 0.53
CA GLY A 169 -5.23 -17.28 0.66
C GLY A 169 -6.55 -17.67 1.32
N ALA A 170 -6.74 -18.98 1.49
CA ALA A 170 -8.01 -19.55 1.96
C ALA A 170 -8.27 -19.33 3.47
N SER A 171 -7.23 -19.12 4.27
CA SER A 171 -7.31 -18.97 5.74
C SER A 171 -7.49 -17.53 6.21
N GLN A 172 -7.93 -16.62 5.35
CA GLN A 172 -8.03 -15.18 5.65
C GLN A 172 -8.82 -14.89 6.92
N ALA A 173 -9.94 -15.57 7.15
CA ALA A 173 -10.78 -15.34 8.32
C ALA A 173 -10.06 -15.64 9.64
N ASP A 174 -9.20 -16.66 9.67
CA ASP A 174 -8.43 -17.00 10.87
C ASP A 174 -7.30 -16.00 11.10
N VAL A 175 -6.63 -15.57 10.02
CA VAL A 175 -5.60 -14.52 10.08
C VAL A 175 -6.19 -13.22 10.60
N VAL A 176 -7.37 -12.82 10.13
CA VAL A 176 -8.06 -11.60 10.61
C VAL A 176 -8.38 -11.71 12.11
N ARG A 177 -8.93 -12.86 12.57
CA ARG A 177 -9.21 -13.05 14.00
C ARG A 177 -7.94 -12.98 14.84
N GLN A 178 -6.87 -13.60 14.38
CA GLN A 178 -5.57 -13.56 15.06
C GLN A 178 -5.06 -12.11 15.13
N ALA A 179 -5.01 -11.40 14.02
CA ALA A 179 -4.53 -10.02 13.98
C ALA A 179 -5.32 -9.12 14.92
N LEU A 180 -6.65 -9.18 14.87
CA LEU A 180 -7.53 -8.36 15.70
C LEU A 180 -7.47 -8.71 17.21
N SER A 181 -6.84 -9.82 17.59
CA SER A 181 -6.62 -10.18 19.00
C SER A 181 -5.28 -9.68 19.54
N ILE A 182 -4.44 -9.05 18.71
CA ILE A 182 -3.11 -8.58 19.13
C ILE A 182 -3.22 -7.25 19.86
N GLU A 183 -2.72 -7.24 21.08
CA GLU A 183 -2.54 -6.04 21.89
C GLU A 183 -1.04 -5.83 22.18
N VAL A 184 -0.59 -4.58 22.09
CA VAL A 184 0.79 -4.19 22.44
C VAL A 184 0.71 -2.96 23.33
N GLY A 185 1.37 -3.01 24.48
CA GLY A 185 1.30 -1.93 25.46
C GLY A 185 -0.08 -1.76 26.11
N GLY A 186 -0.93 -2.79 26.08
CA GLY A 186 -2.30 -2.75 26.62
C GLY A 186 -3.33 -2.09 25.69
N ALA A 187 -3.00 -1.88 24.42
CA ALA A 187 -3.88 -1.35 23.40
C ALA A 187 -3.92 -2.23 22.15
N PRO A 188 -5.05 -2.32 21.43
CA PRO A 188 -5.11 -2.99 20.14
C PRO A 188 -4.06 -2.44 19.16
N LEU A 189 -3.46 -3.34 18.37
CA LEU A 189 -2.47 -2.93 17.38
C LEU A 189 -3.14 -2.48 16.05
N PHE A 190 -4.24 -3.14 15.68
CA PHE A 190 -4.97 -2.92 14.42
C PHE A 190 -6.36 -2.34 14.61
#